data_d1ff3e6d0a8ba801a2fa0d904d19766f
#
_entry.id   d1ff3e6d0a8ba801a2fa0d904d19766f
#
_cell.length_a   1.000
_cell.length_b   1.000
_cell.length_c   1.000
_cell.angle_alpha   90.00
_cell.angle_beta   90.00
_cell.angle_gamma   90.00
#
_symmetry.space_group_name_H-M   'P 1'
#
loop_
_entity.id
_entity.type
_entity.pdbx_description
1 polymer ?
#
loop_
_entity_poly.entity_id
_entity_poly.type
_entity_poly.pdbx_seq_one_letter_code
_entity_poly.pdbx_strand_id
1 'polypeptide(L)'
;MNMGKIIAGIIVAIAATLFFSIFIVKEVNQAIVLQFGDPKRIISKPGLNFKIPFIQNVVFLDKRILNLDTPPEEVIASDQKRLIVDAFARFQIVDPLKFYISVGNESVARSRLATIINSRIRNVLGQQELQTLLSEDRTKQMLLRLY
;
A
#
# COMPACT_ATOMS: atom_id res chain seq x y z
N MET A 1 38.88 23.51 -31.92
CA MET A 1 37.90 23.01 -30.97
C MET A 1 38.48 21.75 -30.36
N ASN A 2 38.78 21.70 -29.04
CA ASN A 2 39.67 20.70 -28.45
C ASN A 2 38.96 19.34 -28.33
N MET A 3 39.28 18.43 -29.21
CA MET A 3 38.75 17.05 -29.24
C MET A 3 38.80 16.35 -27.86
N GLY A 4 39.87 16.61 -27.09
CA GLY A 4 39.98 16.12 -25.70
C GLY A 4 38.88 16.63 -24.74
N LYS A 5 38.40 17.87 -24.87
CA LYS A 5 37.33 18.41 -24.05
C LYS A 5 35.97 17.79 -24.40
N ILE A 6 35.77 17.46 -25.67
CA ILE A 6 34.55 16.79 -26.14
C ILE A 6 34.53 15.35 -25.62
N ILE A 7 35.62 14.63 -25.72
CA ILE A 7 35.75 13.27 -25.19
C ILE A 7 35.55 13.25 -23.68
N ALA A 8 36.17 14.17 -22.93
CA ALA A 8 35.98 14.30 -21.50
C ALA A 8 34.50 14.57 -21.15
N GLY A 9 33.82 15.44 -21.89
CA GLY A 9 32.38 15.72 -21.71
C GLY A 9 31.50 14.49 -21.93
N ILE A 10 31.81 13.68 -22.96
CA ILE A 10 31.07 12.44 -23.25
C ILE A 10 31.27 11.42 -22.12
N ILE A 11 32.51 11.27 -21.63
CA ILE A 11 32.82 10.33 -20.52
C ILE A 11 32.05 10.73 -19.26
N VAL A 12 32.02 12.02 -18.92
CA VAL A 12 31.28 12.53 -17.78
C VAL A 12 29.77 12.29 -17.95
N ALA A 13 29.23 12.51 -19.13
CA ALA A 13 27.81 12.27 -19.42
C ALA A 13 27.45 10.77 -19.27
N ILE A 14 28.28 9.87 -19.77
CA ILE A 14 28.10 8.42 -19.64
C ILE A 14 28.18 8.01 -18.15
N ALA A 15 29.19 8.50 -17.42
CA ALA A 15 29.34 8.19 -16.00
C ALA A 15 28.13 8.70 -15.16
N ALA A 16 27.65 9.90 -15.43
CA ALA A 16 26.45 10.45 -14.80
C ALA A 16 25.21 9.59 -15.11
N THR A 17 25.01 9.16 -16.36
CA THR A 17 23.90 8.33 -16.78
C THR A 17 23.93 6.96 -16.06
N LEU A 18 25.09 6.34 -15.95
CA LEU A 18 25.28 5.09 -15.23
C LEU A 18 24.98 5.25 -13.72
N PHE A 19 25.38 6.36 -13.12
CA PHE A 19 25.10 6.64 -11.71
C PHE A 19 23.59 6.77 -11.43
N PHE A 20 22.85 7.44 -12.29
CA PHE A 20 21.39 7.57 -12.18
C PHE A 20 20.62 6.30 -12.59
N SER A 21 21.29 5.30 -13.18
CA SER A 21 20.69 4.03 -13.58
C SER A 21 20.52 3.06 -12.41
N ILE A 22 21.28 3.21 -11.33
CA ILE A 22 21.32 2.26 -10.23
C ILE A 22 20.31 2.63 -9.15
N PHE A 23 19.59 1.62 -8.61
CA PHE A 23 18.75 1.78 -7.42
C PHE A 23 18.77 0.52 -6.56
N ILE A 24 18.47 0.68 -5.27
CA ILE A 24 18.50 -0.40 -4.29
C ILE A 24 17.08 -0.67 -3.80
N VAL A 25 16.67 -1.93 -3.85
CA VAL A 25 15.42 -2.41 -3.26
C VAL A 25 15.75 -2.98 -1.88
N LYS A 26 15.14 -2.42 -0.83
CA LYS A 26 15.29 -2.90 0.55
C LYS A 26 14.45 -4.16 0.77
N GLU A 27 14.80 -4.96 1.78
CA GLU A 27 14.07 -6.19 2.13
C GLU A 27 12.58 -5.97 2.45
N VAL A 28 12.26 -4.82 3.04
CA VAL A 28 10.89 -4.44 3.40
C VAL A 28 10.06 -3.94 2.23
N ASN A 29 10.70 -3.66 1.09
CA ASN A 29 10.07 -3.09 -0.08
C ASN A 29 10.04 -4.08 -1.24
N GLN A 30 9.07 -3.87 -2.10
CA GLN A 30 9.03 -4.39 -3.46
C GLN A 30 8.96 -3.19 -4.42
N ALA A 31 9.48 -3.34 -5.63
CA ALA A 31 9.55 -2.25 -6.58
C ALA A 31 8.88 -2.63 -7.90
N ILE A 32 8.18 -1.67 -8.49
CA ILE A 32 7.66 -1.76 -9.85
C ILE A 32 8.43 -0.77 -10.70
N VAL A 33 9.04 -1.26 -11.77
CA VAL A 33 9.67 -0.41 -12.77
C VAL A 33 8.64 -0.08 -13.83
N LEU A 34 8.32 1.20 -13.91
CA LEU A 34 7.38 1.76 -14.89
C LEU A 34 8.14 2.36 -16.06
N GLN A 35 7.63 2.17 -17.26
CA GLN A 35 8.12 2.83 -18.46
C GLN A 35 6.97 3.62 -19.07
N PHE A 36 7.08 4.94 -19.07
CA PHE A 36 6.00 5.85 -19.49
C PHE A 36 4.66 5.58 -18.77
N GLY A 37 4.72 5.17 -17.49
CA GLY A 37 3.53 4.83 -16.70
C GLY A 37 3.07 3.37 -16.79
N ASP A 38 3.58 2.60 -17.74
CA ASP A 38 3.26 1.19 -17.93
C ASP A 38 4.18 0.27 -17.11
N PRO A 39 3.66 -0.65 -16.29
CA PRO A 39 4.46 -1.56 -15.48
C PRO A 39 5.16 -2.61 -16.35
N LYS A 40 6.48 -2.55 -16.41
CA LYS A 40 7.32 -3.47 -17.23
C LYS A 40 7.96 -4.59 -16.42
N ARG A 41 8.36 -4.29 -15.17
CA ARG A 41 9.09 -5.25 -14.36
C ARG A 41 8.78 -5.09 -12.89
N ILE A 42 8.57 -6.21 -12.21
CA ILE A 42 8.38 -6.29 -10.76
C ILE A 42 9.65 -6.86 -10.13
N ILE A 43 10.09 -6.24 -9.05
CA ILE A 43 11.27 -6.64 -8.30
C ILE A 43 10.83 -6.86 -6.86
N SER A 44 10.72 -8.13 -6.47
CA SER A 44 10.34 -8.54 -5.11
C SER A 44 11.55 -8.96 -4.26
N LYS A 45 12.70 -9.20 -4.91
CA LYS A 45 13.94 -9.56 -4.21
C LYS A 45 14.74 -8.31 -3.85
N PRO A 46 15.26 -8.20 -2.62
CA PRO A 46 16.13 -7.10 -2.25
C PRO A 46 17.45 -7.16 -3.01
N GLY A 47 18.06 -6.00 -3.18
CA GLY A 47 19.35 -5.90 -3.82
C GLY A 47 19.47 -4.72 -4.77
N LEU A 48 20.61 -4.71 -5.46
CA LEU A 48 20.97 -3.69 -6.44
C LEU A 48 20.33 -4.01 -7.78
N ASN A 49 19.65 -3.02 -8.34
CA ASN A 49 18.93 -3.14 -9.60
C ASN A 49 19.23 -1.95 -10.51
N PHE A 50 18.95 -2.13 -11.81
CA PHE A 50 19.19 -1.13 -12.83
C PHE A 50 17.87 -0.68 -13.46
N LYS A 51 17.79 0.61 -13.77
CA LYS A 51 16.71 1.22 -14.56
C LYS A 51 17.31 2.08 -15.67
N ILE A 52 16.57 2.32 -16.72
CA ILE A 52 16.94 3.29 -17.75
C ILE A 52 16.54 4.68 -17.24
N PRO A 53 17.54 5.57 -16.95
CA PRO A 53 17.24 6.91 -16.48
C PRO A 53 16.42 7.67 -17.53
N PHE A 54 15.60 8.62 -17.07
CA PHE A 54 14.69 9.47 -17.86
C PHE A 54 13.50 8.73 -18.49
N ILE A 55 13.60 7.43 -18.80
CA ILE A 55 12.53 6.64 -19.43
C ILE A 55 11.77 5.81 -18.41
N GLN A 56 12.49 5.29 -17.39
CA GLN A 56 11.93 4.39 -16.40
C GLN A 56 11.85 5.06 -15.02
N ASN A 57 10.69 4.95 -14.40
CA ASN A 57 10.44 5.33 -13.02
C ASN A 57 10.28 4.08 -12.15
N VAL A 58 10.68 4.18 -10.87
CA VAL A 58 10.55 3.08 -9.91
C VAL A 58 9.58 3.51 -8.82
N VAL A 59 8.54 2.72 -8.62
CA VAL A 59 7.58 2.86 -7.52
C VAL A 59 7.89 1.79 -6.48
N PHE A 60 8.13 2.22 -5.25
CA PHE A 60 8.36 1.32 -4.12
C PHE A 60 7.04 1.10 -3.38
N LEU A 61 6.75 -0.15 -3.06
CA LEU A 61 5.60 -0.57 -2.25
C LEU A 61 6.12 -1.35 -1.05
N ASP A 62 5.56 -1.09 0.12
CA ASP A 62 5.91 -1.84 1.33
C ASP A 62 5.27 -3.23 1.27
N LYS A 63 6.06 -4.30 1.48
CA LYS A 63 5.56 -5.68 1.50
C LYS A 63 5.20 -6.19 2.90
N ARG A 64 5.43 -5.38 3.93
CA ARG A 64 5.06 -5.70 5.31
C ARG A 64 3.55 -5.61 5.51
N ILE A 65 3.11 -6.13 6.62
CA ILE A 65 1.74 -5.91 7.09
C ILE A 65 1.62 -4.46 7.55
N LEU A 66 0.71 -3.73 6.94
CA LEU A 66 0.43 -2.32 7.20
C LEU A 66 -0.80 -2.19 8.08
N ASN A 67 -0.73 -1.29 9.06
CA ASN A 67 -1.88 -0.97 9.89
C ASN A 67 -2.71 0.11 9.20
N LEU A 68 -4.02 -0.02 9.33
CA LEU A 68 -5.00 0.95 8.91
C LEU A 68 -5.88 1.27 10.13
N ASP A 69 -5.68 2.44 10.71
CA ASP A 69 -6.53 2.96 11.76
C ASP A 69 -7.57 3.87 11.10
N THR A 70 -8.85 3.62 11.38
CA THR A 70 -9.93 4.51 10.94
C THR A 70 -10.30 5.45 12.08
N PRO A 71 -10.63 6.71 11.80
CA PRO A 71 -11.10 7.60 12.84
C PRO A 71 -12.40 7.04 13.47
N PRO A 72 -12.58 7.23 14.79
CA PRO A 72 -13.82 6.81 15.45
C PRO A 72 -15.05 7.40 14.76
N GLU A 73 -16.04 6.57 14.49
CA GLU A 73 -17.27 6.96 13.81
C GLU A 73 -18.49 6.71 14.72
N GLU A 74 -19.43 7.67 14.73
CA GLU A 74 -20.70 7.52 15.43
C GLU A 74 -21.68 6.74 14.55
N VAL A 75 -22.17 5.61 15.06
CA VAL A 75 -23.13 4.74 14.39
C VAL A 75 -24.37 4.60 15.26
N ILE A 76 -25.55 4.63 14.65
CA ILE A 76 -26.84 4.41 15.34
C ILE A 76 -27.23 2.96 15.14
N ALA A 77 -27.39 2.22 16.24
CA ALA A 77 -27.87 0.84 16.23
C ALA A 77 -29.39 0.78 15.95
N SER A 78 -29.92 -0.42 15.70
CA SER A 78 -31.34 -0.60 15.38
C SER A 78 -32.29 -0.19 16.53
N ASP A 79 -31.80 -0.21 17.77
CA ASP A 79 -32.49 0.24 18.97
C ASP A 79 -32.38 1.76 19.27
N GLN A 80 -31.95 2.55 18.25
CA GLN A 80 -31.75 4.01 18.29
C GLN A 80 -30.66 4.47 19.27
N LYS A 81 -29.82 3.58 19.77
CA LYS A 81 -28.68 3.95 20.61
C LYS A 81 -27.48 4.35 19.74
N ARG A 82 -26.78 5.39 20.20
CA ARG A 82 -25.57 5.89 19.55
C ARG A 82 -24.37 5.15 20.09
N LEU A 83 -23.53 4.67 19.18
CA LEU A 83 -22.29 3.98 19.45
C LEU A 83 -21.14 4.74 18.81
N ILE A 84 -20.06 4.93 19.56
CA ILE A 84 -18.78 5.37 18.98
C ILE A 84 -17.98 4.11 18.71
N VAL A 85 -17.69 3.87 17.44
CA VAL A 85 -16.97 2.67 16.98
C VAL A 85 -15.60 3.08 16.52
N ASP A 86 -14.59 2.46 17.11
CA ASP A 86 -13.21 2.56 16.69
C ASP A 86 -12.82 1.25 16.01
N ALA A 87 -12.28 1.33 14.79
CA ALA A 87 -11.92 0.16 14.01
C ALA A 87 -10.50 0.25 13.49
N PHE A 88 -9.77 -0.84 13.60
CA PHE A 88 -8.46 -1.00 12.99
C PHE A 88 -8.44 -2.23 12.09
N ALA A 89 -7.67 -2.15 11.04
CA ALA A 89 -7.47 -3.27 10.13
C ALA A 89 -5.98 -3.43 9.81
N ARG A 90 -5.62 -4.60 9.34
CA ARG A 90 -4.27 -4.87 8.81
C ARG A 90 -4.39 -5.39 7.40
N PHE A 91 -3.54 -4.89 6.52
CA PHE A 91 -3.50 -5.35 5.14
C PHE A 91 -2.06 -5.50 4.65
N GLN A 92 -1.86 -6.31 3.63
CA GLN A 92 -0.56 -6.54 3.01
C GLN A 92 -0.69 -6.52 1.50
N ILE A 93 0.29 -5.93 0.83
CA ILE A 93 0.36 -5.90 -0.63
C ILE A 93 1.07 -7.17 -1.11
N VAL A 94 0.31 -8.20 -1.49
CA VAL A 94 0.83 -9.49 -1.94
C VAL A 94 1.25 -9.42 -3.41
N ASP A 95 0.40 -8.84 -4.25
CA ASP A 95 0.65 -8.70 -5.69
C ASP A 95 0.82 -7.21 -6.04
N PRO A 96 2.06 -6.72 -6.20
CA PRO A 96 2.32 -5.32 -6.48
C PRO A 96 1.74 -4.85 -7.80
N LEU A 97 1.70 -5.73 -8.83
CA LEU A 97 1.17 -5.36 -10.14
C LEU A 97 -0.33 -5.10 -10.10
N LYS A 98 -1.08 -6.06 -9.54
CA LYS A 98 -2.53 -5.90 -9.39
C LYS A 98 -2.87 -4.71 -8.51
N PHE A 99 -2.11 -4.52 -7.43
CA PHE A 99 -2.26 -3.36 -6.56
C PHE A 99 -2.07 -2.05 -7.31
N TYR A 100 -0.97 -1.92 -8.06
CA TYR A 100 -0.68 -0.70 -8.82
C TYR A 100 -1.75 -0.40 -9.87
N ILE A 101 -2.18 -1.41 -10.63
CA ILE A 101 -3.23 -1.24 -11.68
C ILE A 101 -4.58 -0.87 -11.07
N SER A 102 -4.96 -1.47 -9.92
CA SER A 102 -6.28 -1.29 -9.32
C SER A 102 -6.39 -0.02 -8.47
N VAL A 103 -5.32 0.34 -7.78
CA VAL A 103 -5.33 1.36 -6.72
C VAL A 103 -4.32 2.47 -6.99
N GLY A 104 -3.20 2.16 -7.59
CA GLY A 104 -2.12 3.09 -7.93
C GLY A 104 -1.11 3.29 -6.81
N ASN A 105 -1.55 3.70 -5.63
CA ASN A 105 -0.65 3.97 -4.50
C ASN A 105 -1.27 3.61 -3.14
N GLU A 106 -0.42 3.57 -2.12
CA GLU A 106 -0.80 3.17 -0.76
C GLU A 106 -1.78 4.15 -0.10
N SER A 107 -1.67 5.45 -0.34
CA SER A 107 -2.57 6.46 0.21
C SER A 107 -4.00 6.25 -0.28
N VAL A 108 -4.18 6.02 -1.57
CA VAL A 108 -5.49 5.70 -2.17
C VAL A 108 -6.03 4.38 -1.64
N ALA A 109 -5.16 3.36 -1.44
CA ALA A 109 -5.55 2.10 -0.82
C ALA A 109 -6.14 2.32 0.56
N ARG A 110 -5.43 3.06 1.41
CA ARG A 110 -5.88 3.39 2.78
C ARG A 110 -7.23 4.08 2.78
N SER A 111 -7.42 5.10 1.96
CA SER A 111 -8.69 5.82 1.87
C SER A 111 -9.84 4.92 1.40
N ARG A 112 -9.63 4.10 0.38
CA ARG A 112 -10.66 3.17 -0.11
C ARG A 112 -11.01 2.10 0.92
N LEU A 113 -10.00 1.51 1.56
CA LEU A 113 -10.21 0.51 2.62
C LEU A 113 -10.95 1.10 3.81
N ALA A 114 -10.58 2.29 4.27
CA ALA A 114 -11.28 2.98 5.35
C ALA A 114 -12.76 3.20 5.01
N THR A 115 -13.06 3.68 3.80
CA THR A 115 -14.45 3.87 3.34
C THR A 115 -15.23 2.56 3.32
N ILE A 116 -14.62 1.47 2.83
CA ILE A 116 -15.27 0.16 2.77
C ILE A 116 -15.52 -0.38 4.19
N ILE A 117 -14.54 -0.27 5.09
CA ILE A 117 -14.65 -0.72 6.48
C ILE A 117 -15.78 0.05 7.17
N ASN A 118 -15.78 1.37 7.11
CA ASN A 118 -16.80 2.20 7.74
C ASN A 118 -18.20 1.91 7.20
N SER A 119 -18.35 1.75 5.87
CA SER A 119 -19.62 1.36 5.27
C SER A 119 -20.11 0.00 5.75
N ARG A 120 -19.22 -0.97 5.89
CA ARG A 120 -19.57 -2.31 6.37
C ARG A 120 -19.94 -2.31 7.85
N ILE A 121 -19.18 -1.62 8.67
CA ILE A 121 -19.46 -1.44 10.10
C ILE A 121 -20.84 -0.83 10.29
N ARG A 122 -21.11 0.29 9.62
CA ARG A 122 -22.41 0.97 9.70
C ARG A 122 -23.57 0.07 9.26
N ASN A 123 -23.39 -0.69 8.19
CA ASN A 123 -24.41 -1.60 7.70
C ASN A 123 -24.68 -2.75 8.68
N VAL A 124 -23.65 -3.38 9.23
CA VAL A 124 -23.78 -4.50 10.17
C VAL A 124 -24.36 -4.02 11.50
N LEU A 125 -23.81 -2.94 12.08
CA LEU A 125 -24.25 -2.42 13.38
C LEU A 125 -25.65 -1.80 13.31
N GLY A 126 -26.01 -1.13 12.21
CA GLY A 126 -27.33 -0.56 12.03
C GLY A 126 -28.46 -1.59 11.91
N GLN A 127 -28.14 -2.85 11.61
CA GLN A 127 -29.12 -3.95 11.52
C GLN A 127 -29.26 -4.76 12.80
N GLN A 128 -28.40 -4.54 13.79
CA GLN A 128 -28.38 -5.33 15.04
C GLN A 128 -28.70 -4.47 16.26
N GLU A 129 -29.34 -5.09 17.26
CA GLU A 129 -29.55 -4.48 18.56
C GLU A 129 -28.28 -4.51 19.40
N LEU A 130 -28.06 -3.48 20.21
CA LEU A 130 -26.88 -3.34 21.06
C LEU A 130 -26.66 -4.54 21.99
N GLN A 131 -27.75 -5.09 22.56
CA GLN A 131 -27.65 -6.25 23.46
C GLN A 131 -27.13 -7.51 22.75
N THR A 132 -27.52 -7.73 21.49
CA THR A 132 -27.06 -8.86 20.68
C THR A 132 -25.56 -8.71 20.38
N LEU A 133 -25.10 -7.51 20.05
CA LEU A 133 -23.68 -7.24 19.80
C LEU A 133 -22.81 -7.50 21.03
N LEU A 134 -23.27 -7.13 22.20
CA LEU A 134 -22.54 -7.32 23.46
C LEU A 134 -22.50 -8.79 23.89
N SER A 135 -23.54 -9.59 23.60
CA SER A 135 -23.61 -11.03 23.95
C SER A 135 -22.86 -11.92 22.97
N GLU A 136 -22.88 -11.61 21.67
CA GLU A 136 -22.24 -12.43 20.62
C GLU A 136 -20.71 -12.26 20.61
N ASP A 137 -20.20 -11.11 21.02
CA ASP A 137 -18.78 -10.80 20.97
C ASP A 137 -17.96 -11.68 21.95
N ARG A 138 -18.51 -12.04 23.11
CA ARG A 138 -17.85 -12.94 24.07
C ARG A 138 -17.73 -14.37 23.53
N THR A 139 -18.73 -14.84 22.81
CA THR A 139 -18.74 -16.20 22.28
C THR A 139 -17.84 -16.35 21.06
N LYS A 140 -17.82 -15.37 20.16
CA LYS A 140 -16.94 -15.38 19.00
C LYS A 140 -15.46 -15.17 19.34
N GLN A 141 -15.13 -14.33 20.31
CA GLN A 141 -13.75 -14.19 20.78
C GLN A 141 -13.24 -15.46 21.45
N MET A 142 -14.10 -16.21 22.13
CA MET A 142 -13.74 -17.50 22.72
C MET A 142 -13.47 -18.58 21.66
N LEU A 143 -14.25 -18.60 20.57
CA LEU A 143 -14.07 -19.53 19.45
C LEU A 143 -12.82 -19.22 18.62
N LEU A 144 -12.49 -17.95 18.41
CA LEU A 144 -11.28 -17.55 17.68
C LEU A 144 -9.96 -17.78 18.43
N ARG A 145 -10.03 -18.00 19.75
CA ARG A 145 -8.85 -18.39 20.56
C ARG A 145 -8.62 -19.90 20.62
N LEU A 146 -9.54 -20.71 20.09
CA LEU A 146 -9.47 -22.18 20.10
C LEU A 146 -9.03 -22.78 18.74
N TYR A 147 -8.80 -21.95 17.74
CA TYR A 147 -8.22 -22.29 16.45
C TYR A 147 -6.97 -21.46 16.20
#